data_323e101655d096fbf54e371d0e9d898a
#
_entry.id   323e101655d096fbf54e371d0e9d898a
#
_cell.length_a   1.000
_cell.length_b   1.000
_cell.length_c   1.000
_cell.angle_alpha   90.00
_cell.angle_beta   90.00
_cell.angle_gamma   90.00
#
_symmetry.space_group_name_H-M   'P 1'
#
loop_
_entity.id
_entity.type
_entity.pdbx_description
1 polymer ?
#
loop_
_entity_poly.entity_id
_entity_poly.type
_entity_poly.pdbx_seq_one_letter_code
_entity_poly.pdbx_strand_id
1 'polypeptide(L)'
;MGEVMEFEVWWRIPFRHYAGFHATKFFEGLKNKKILGVKCPKCERVLVPPRAFCERCFVETSDWVEVKDEGMLETLSVTYMKFTGLPDPPYAVGIVKLEGADTGILCYLGGIDLSDWKKVHEVFKPGTKVKAVWKDVPEGKITDILYFKVV
;
A
#
# COMPACT_ATOMS: atom_id res chain seq x y z
N MET A 1 32.83 -37.12 3.34
CA MET A 1 32.02 -35.99 2.81
C MET A 1 32.90 -34.75 2.92
N GLY A 2 33.28 -34.16 1.79
CA GLY A 2 34.14 -32.97 1.81
C GLY A 2 33.40 -31.77 2.40
N GLU A 3 34.14 -30.92 3.08
CA GLU A 3 33.64 -29.69 3.65
C GLU A 3 33.21 -28.75 2.51
N VAL A 4 31.95 -28.25 2.52
CA VAL A 4 31.44 -27.30 1.53
C VAL A 4 31.88 -25.90 1.94
N MET A 5 32.54 -25.19 1.01
CA MET A 5 32.94 -23.81 1.26
C MET A 5 31.76 -22.88 1.00
N GLU A 6 31.51 -21.98 1.95
CA GLU A 6 30.50 -20.92 1.81
C GLU A 6 31.18 -19.58 1.60
N PHE A 7 30.64 -18.77 0.69
CA PHE A 7 31.11 -17.42 0.41
C PHE A 7 29.94 -16.46 0.58
N GLU A 8 30.10 -15.44 1.41
CA GLU A 8 29.14 -14.37 1.54
C GLU A 8 29.38 -13.36 0.40
N VAL A 9 28.34 -13.15 -0.44
CA VAL A 9 28.43 -12.24 -1.60
C VAL A 9 27.32 -11.21 -1.50
N TRP A 10 27.68 -9.94 -1.50
CA TRP A 10 26.75 -8.82 -1.48
C TRP A 10 26.59 -8.22 -2.87
N TRP A 11 25.36 -8.21 -3.38
CA TRP A 11 25.04 -7.57 -4.65
C TRP A 11 24.39 -6.21 -4.40
N ARG A 12 25.04 -5.15 -4.85
CA ARG A 12 24.50 -3.79 -4.82
C ARG A 12 24.40 -3.26 -6.25
N ILE A 13 23.31 -3.60 -6.93
CA ILE A 13 23.10 -3.26 -8.34
C ILE A 13 22.15 -2.05 -8.42
N PRO A 14 22.62 -0.86 -8.80
CA PRO A 14 21.75 0.26 -9.11
C PRO A 14 21.00 -0.01 -10.42
N PHE A 15 19.69 0.23 -10.46
CA PHE A 15 18.90 0.11 -11.67
C PHE A 15 17.84 1.23 -11.74
N ARG A 16 17.36 1.50 -12.95
CA ARG A 16 16.24 2.41 -13.18
C ARG A 16 15.00 1.58 -13.48
N HIS A 17 13.93 1.84 -12.74
CA HIS A 17 12.64 1.21 -12.95
C HIS A 17 11.70 2.17 -13.70
N TYR A 18 11.12 1.69 -14.80
CA TYR A 18 10.10 2.42 -15.54
C TYR A 18 8.73 2.00 -15.04
N ALA A 19 8.00 2.94 -14.42
CA ALA A 19 6.72 2.67 -13.78
C ALA A 19 5.59 2.33 -14.77
N GLY A 20 5.72 2.75 -16.03
CA GLY A 20 4.64 2.67 -17.01
C GLY A 20 3.54 3.72 -16.78
N PHE A 21 2.58 3.79 -17.70
CA PHE A 21 1.58 4.86 -17.73
C PHE A 21 0.68 4.88 -16.47
N HIS A 22 0.12 3.72 -16.10
CA HIS A 22 -0.83 3.63 -14.97
C HIS A 22 -0.17 3.97 -13.63
N ALA A 23 1.02 3.42 -13.36
CA ALA A 23 1.72 3.71 -12.12
C ALA A 23 2.23 5.17 -12.09
N THR A 24 2.69 5.73 -13.22
CA THR A 24 3.09 7.13 -13.29
C THR A 24 1.93 8.05 -12.91
N LYS A 25 0.75 7.87 -13.52
CA LYS A 25 -0.43 8.68 -13.22
C LYS A 25 -0.93 8.50 -11.78
N PHE A 26 -0.82 7.30 -11.24
CA PHE A 26 -1.12 7.05 -9.83
C PHE A 26 -0.19 7.85 -8.89
N PHE A 27 1.12 7.82 -9.13
CA PHE A 27 2.10 8.57 -8.34
C PHE A 27 1.95 10.09 -8.50
N GLU A 28 1.59 10.58 -9.68
CA GLU A 28 1.22 11.98 -9.88
C GLU A 28 -0.01 12.37 -9.06
N GLY A 29 -0.99 11.48 -8.95
CA GLY A 29 -2.13 11.64 -8.05
C GLY A 29 -1.67 11.77 -6.59
N LEU A 30 -0.83 10.85 -6.10
CA LEU A 30 -0.30 10.89 -4.74
C LEU A 30 0.46 12.18 -4.44
N LYS A 31 1.22 12.69 -5.40
CA LYS A 31 1.90 13.99 -5.28
C LYS A 31 0.94 15.16 -5.02
N ASN A 32 -0.31 15.01 -5.45
CA ASN A 32 -1.37 15.99 -5.23
C ASN A 32 -2.33 15.58 -4.08
N LYS A 33 -1.93 14.62 -3.24
CA LYS A 33 -2.74 14.03 -2.15
C LYS A 33 -4.07 13.45 -2.65
N LYS A 34 -4.07 12.87 -3.86
CA LYS A 34 -5.21 12.20 -4.49
C LYS A 34 -4.89 10.74 -4.73
N ILE A 35 -5.83 9.88 -4.40
CA ILE A 35 -5.71 8.45 -4.70
C ILE A 35 -6.53 8.15 -5.94
N LEU A 36 -5.85 7.79 -7.01
CA LEU A 36 -6.49 7.49 -8.30
C LEU A 36 -6.63 5.99 -8.48
N GLY A 37 -7.80 5.54 -8.87
CA GLY A 37 -8.07 4.20 -9.35
C GLY A 37 -8.44 4.20 -10.82
N VAL A 38 -8.69 3.01 -11.38
CA VAL A 38 -9.24 2.83 -12.73
C VAL A 38 -10.50 1.97 -12.66
N LYS A 39 -11.53 2.37 -13.37
CA LYS A 39 -12.79 1.63 -13.47
C LYS A 39 -12.74 0.67 -14.65
N CYS A 40 -13.16 -0.56 -14.42
CA CYS A 40 -13.31 -1.55 -15.49
C CYS A 40 -14.55 -1.24 -16.34
N PRO A 41 -14.44 -1.15 -17.67
CA PRO A 41 -15.59 -0.83 -18.53
C PRO A 41 -16.63 -1.97 -18.62
N LYS A 42 -16.26 -3.20 -18.20
CA LYS A 42 -17.16 -4.38 -18.30
C LYS A 42 -17.84 -4.73 -16.98
N CYS A 43 -17.10 -4.74 -15.84
CA CYS A 43 -17.67 -5.10 -14.54
C CYS A 43 -17.79 -3.92 -13.58
N GLU A 44 -17.42 -2.72 -14.02
CA GLU A 44 -17.49 -1.45 -13.31
C GLU A 44 -16.68 -1.36 -12.02
N ARG A 45 -15.90 -2.38 -11.66
CA ARG A 45 -15.03 -2.37 -10.48
C ARG A 45 -13.97 -1.28 -10.60
N VAL A 46 -13.74 -0.58 -9.50
CA VAL A 46 -12.67 0.41 -9.35
C VAL A 46 -11.46 -0.26 -8.72
N LEU A 47 -10.36 -0.30 -9.45
CA LEU A 47 -9.11 -0.96 -9.07
C LEU A 47 -8.13 0.06 -8.49
N VAL A 48 -7.69 -0.14 -7.26
CA VAL A 48 -6.66 0.65 -6.56
C VAL A 48 -5.65 -0.31 -5.94
N PRO A 49 -4.35 -0.18 -6.21
CA PRO A 49 -3.72 0.68 -7.22
C PRO A 49 -4.20 0.37 -8.65
N PRO A 50 -4.13 1.36 -9.57
CA PRO A 50 -4.63 1.20 -10.93
C PRO A 50 -3.83 0.13 -11.70
N ARG A 51 -4.49 -0.63 -12.54
CA ARG A 51 -3.92 -1.68 -13.39
C ARG A 51 -4.34 -1.46 -14.83
N ALA A 52 -3.49 -1.82 -15.78
CA ALA A 52 -3.79 -1.68 -17.20
C ALA A 52 -4.95 -2.59 -17.67
N PHE A 53 -5.18 -3.70 -16.98
CA PHE A 53 -6.20 -4.68 -17.29
C PHE A 53 -6.99 -5.08 -16.03
N CYS A 54 -8.28 -5.31 -16.22
CA CYS A 54 -9.12 -5.93 -15.20
C CYS A 54 -8.83 -7.44 -15.15
N GLU A 55 -8.41 -7.95 -14.00
CA GLU A 55 -8.07 -9.37 -13.80
C GLU A 55 -9.25 -10.32 -13.90
N ARG A 56 -10.49 -9.82 -13.82
CA ARG A 56 -11.72 -10.62 -13.96
C ARG A 56 -12.25 -10.66 -15.41
N CYS A 57 -12.14 -9.53 -16.11
CA CYS A 57 -12.78 -9.36 -17.41
C CYS A 57 -11.80 -9.45 -18.56
N PHE A 58 -10.50 -9.41 -18.29
CA PHE A 58 -9.41 -9.42 -19.27
C PHE A 58 -9.56 -8.33 -20.34
N VAL A 59 -10.05 -7.14 -19.91
CA VAL A 59 -10.21 -5.94 -20.75
C VAL A 59 -9.34 -4.81 -20.22
N GLU A 60 -8.91 -3.95 -21.12
CA GLU A 60 -8.17 -2.74 -20.77
C GLU A 60 -9.00 -1.80 -19.88
N THR A 61 -8.32 -1.09 -19.00
CA THR A 61 -8.92 -0.10 -18.10
C THR A 61 -8.31 1.26 -18.39
N SER A 62 -9.15 2.25 -18.65
CA SER A 62 -8.72 3.60 -19.00
C SER A 62 -9.56 4.70 -18.34
N ASP A 63 -10.65 4.32 -17.66
CA ASP A 63 -11.53 5.25 -16.96
C ASP A 63 -11.00 5.53 -15.55
N TRP A 64 -10.49 6.75 -15.35
CA TRP A 64 -9.82 7.16 -14.10
C TRP A 64 -10.82 7.73 -13.11
N VAL A 65 -10.75 7.26 -11.89
CA VAL A 65 -11.62 7.65 -10.78
C VAL A 65 -10.79 8.05 -9.58
N GLU A 66 -11.09 9.19 -8.98
CA GLU A 66 -10.54 9.59 -7.69
C GLU A 66 -11.35 8.89 -6.59
N VAL A 67 -10.68 8.17 -5.68
CA VAL A 67 -11.28 7.54 -4.51
C VAL A 67 -10.94 8.33 -3.26
N LYS A 68 -11.71 8.11 -2.17
CA LYS A 68 -11.42 8.79 -0.92
C LYS A 68 -10.14 8.26 -0.27
N ASP A 69 -9.53 9.09 0.55
CA ASP A 69 -8.34 8.76 1.36
C ASP A 69 -8.71 8.08 2.70
N GLU A 70 -9.93 7.58 2.80
CA GLU A 70 -10.47 6.83 3.94
C GLU A 70 -11.13 5.54 3.46
N GLY A 71 -11.24 4.55 4.33
CA GLY A 71 -11.81 3.27 3.99
C GLY A 71 -11.89 2.33 5.19
N MET A 72 -12.11 1.05 4.90
CA MET A 72 -12.25 0.00 5.90
C MET A 72 -11.00 -0.89 5.90
N LEU A 73 -10.47 -1.16 7.09
CA LEU A 73 -9.39 -2.13 7.28
C LEU A 73 -9.93 -3.54 7.06
N GLU A 74 -9.33 -4.30 6.14
CA GLU A 74 -9.72 -5.69 5.86
C GLU A 74 -8.90 -6.68 6.69
N THR A 75 -7.59 -6.43 6.82
CA THR A 75 -6.68 -7.28 7.60
C THR A 75 -5.46 -6.49 8.03
N LEU A 76 -4.72 -7.01 9.02
CA LEU A 76 -3.48 -6.41 9.51
C LEU A 76 -2.46 -7.46 9.93
N SER A 77 -1.22 -7.03 10.00
CA SER A 77 -0.11 -7.77 10.60
C SER A 77 0.80 -6.79 11.34
N VAL A 78 1.33 -7.20 12.49
CA VAL A 78 2.32 -6.43 13.27
C VAL A 78 3.66 -7.15 13.22
N THR A 79 4.71 -6.42 12.93
CA THR A 79 6.06 -6.95 12.80
C THR A 79 6.93 -6.44 13.94
N TYR A 80 7.55 -7.37 14.68
CA TYR A 80 8.49 -7.11 15.77
C TYR A 80 9.94 -7.49 15.42
N MET A 81 10.16 -8.01 14.22
CA MET A 81 11.49 -8.38 13.72
C MET A 81 12.02 -7.30 12.77
N LYS A 82 13.33 -7.08 12.82
CA LYS A 82 14.01 -6.16 11.89
C LYS A 82 14.30 -6.86 10.57
N PHE A 83 13.92 -6.22 9.47
CA PHE A 83 14.26 -6.63 8.11
C PHE A 83 15.04 -5.52 7.41
N THR A 84 16.02 -5.89 6.60
CA THR A 84 16.80 -4.94 5.82
C THR A 84 15.93 -4.16 4.85
N GLY A 85 16.04 -2.83 4.86
CA GLY A 85 15.27 -1.94 3.97
C GLY A 85 13.84 -1.64 4.41
N LEU A 86 13.37 -2.17 5.55
CA LEU A 86 12.09 -1.85 6.15
C LEU A 86 12.28 -0.97 7.41
N PRO A 87 11.23 -0.30 7.90
CA PRO A 87 11.30 0.48 9.13
C PRO A 87 11.77 -0.33 10.33
N ASP A 88 12.28 0.36 11.35
CA ASP A 88 12.57 -0.29 12.62
C ASP A 88 11.28 -0.77 13.30
N PRO A 89 11.28 -2.02 13.84
CA PRO A 89 10.13 -2.55 14.53
C PRO A 89 9.89 -1.86 15.89
N PRO A 90 8.65 -1.85 16.42
CA PRO A 90 7.46 -2.46 15.82
C PRO A 90 6.81 -1.59 14.75
N TYR A 91 6.34 -2.22 13.67
CA TYR A 91 5.50 -1.56 12.68
C TYR A 91 4.32 -2.46 12.30
N ALA A 92 3.20 -1.85 11.94
CA ALA A 92 2.00 -2.53 11.50
C ALA A 92 1.72 -2.23 10.03
N VAL A 93 1.28 -3.24 9.29
CA VAL A 93 0.80 -3.13 7.93
C VAL A 93 -0.61 -3.69 7.84
N GLY A 94 -1.40 -3.18 6.92
CA GLY A 94 -2.75 -3.65 6.70
C GLY A 94 -3.19 -3.51 5.26
N ILE A 95 -4.27 -4.20 4.92
CA ILE A 95 -4.98 -4.00 3.67
C ILE A 95 -6.19 -3.14 3.97
N VAL A 96 -6.26 -1.99 3.33
CA VAL A 96 -7.38 -1.05 3.44
C VAL A 96 -8.14 -1.02 2.13
N LYS A 97 -9.43 -1.28 2.19
CA LYS A 97 -10.36 -1.06 1.08
C LYS A 97 -10.87 0.37 1.19
N LEU A 98 -10.40 1.22 0.29
CA LEU A 98 -10.78 2.64 0.26
C LEU A 98 -12.23 2.81 -0.18
N GLU A 99 -12.89 3.84 0.33
CA GLU A 99 -14.25 4.19 -0.07
C GLU A 99 -14.27 4.64 -1.54
N GLY A 100 -15.04 3.94 -2.35
CA GLY A 100 -15.09 4.08 -3.80
C GLY A 100 -14.16 3.11 -4.56
N ALA A 101 -13.42 2.23 -3.86
CA ALA A 101 -12.60 1.19 -4.47
C ALA A 101 -13.18 -0.21 -4.24
N ASP A 102 -12.92 -1.13 -5.17
CA ASP A 102 -13.29 -2.54 -5.08
C ASP A 102 -12.11 -3.47 -4.77
N THR A 103 -10.91 -2.91 -4.69
CA THR A 103 -9.68 -3.61 -4.29
C THR A 103 -9.02 -2.92 -3.11
N GLY A 104 -8.30 -3.71 -2.31
CA GLY A 104 -7.55 -3.18 -1.17
C GLY A 104 -6.15 -2.71 -1.55
N ILE A 105 -5.63 -1.75 -0.80
CA ILE A 105 -4.25 -1.27 -0.88
C ILE A 105 -3.49 -1.67 0.37
N LEU A 106 -2.28 -2.22 0.19
CA LEU A 106 -1.36 -2.49 1.30
C LEU A 106 -0.72 -1.19 1.78
N CYS A 107 -0.76 -0.93 3.08
CA CYS A 107 -0.26 0.30 3.67
C CYS A 107 0.21 0.09 5.10
N TYR A 108 0.98 1.05 5.63
CA TYR A 108 1.29 1.10 7.06
C TYR A 108 0.07 1.55 7.86
N LEU A 109 -0.02 1.03 9.08
CA LEU A 109 -0.98 1.47 10.10
C LEU A 109 -0.23 2.17 11.23
N GLY A 110 -0.82 3.20 11.79
CA GLY A 110 -0.16 3.99 12.84
C GLY A 110 -1.10 4.93 13.59
N GLY A 111 -0.49 5.89 14.31
CA GLY A 111 -1.25 6.83 15.17
C GLY A 111 -1.54 6.28 16.56
N ILE A 112 -1.01 5.08 16.90
CA ILE A 112 -1.06 4.48 18.23
C ILE A 112 0.29 3.86 18.56
N ASP A 113 0.51 3.52 19.83
CA ASP A 113 1.66 2.73 20.26
C ASP A 113 1.51 1.28 19.72
N LEU A 114 2.50 0.83 18.96
CA LEU A 114 2.53 -0.49 18.33
C LEU A 114 3.29 -1.54 19.15
N SER A 115 3.82 -1.19 20.33
CA SER A 115 4.59 -2.10 21.19
C SER A 115 3.71 -3.18 21.84
N ASP A 116 2.45 -2.85 22.13
CA ASP A 116 1.46 -3.78 22.68
C ASP A 116 0.57 -4.35 21.57
N TRP A 117 0.88 -5.55 21.11
CA TRP A 117 0.13 -6.23 20.05
C TRP A 117 -1.36 -6.45 20.39
N LYS A 118 -1.72 -6.65 21.67
CA LYS A 118 -3.12 -6.83 22.08
C LYS A 118 -3.91 -5.56 21.84
N LYS A 119 -3.36 -4.43 22.28
CA LYS A 119 -3.95 -3.11 22.05
C LYS A 119 -4.05 -2.77 20.57
N VAL A 120 -3.02 -3.11 19.78
CA VAL A 120 -3.05 -2.92 18.33
C VAL A 120 -4.22 -3.69 17.71
N HIS A 121 -4.40 -4.97 18.07
CA HIS A 121 -5.50 -5.80 17.57
C HIS A 121 -6.89 -5.41 18.12
N GLU A 122 -6.94 -4.71 19.25
CA GLU A 122 -8.19 -4.12 19.75
C GLU A 122 -8.61 -2.88 18.98
N VAL A 123 -7.65 -2.03 18.64
CA VAL A 123 -7.87 -0.76 17.92
C VAL A 123 -8.07 -1.00 16.42
N PHE A 124 -7.18 -1.79 15.82
CA PHE A 124 -7.22 -2.13 14.40
C PHE A 124 -7.90 -3.49 14.19
N LYS A 125 -9.22 -3.53 14.23
CA LYS A 125 -9.98 -4.73 13.87
C LYS A 125 -10.38 -4.70 12.40
N PRO A 126 -10.53 -5.86 11.72
CA PRO A 126 -11.21 -5.91 10.44
C PRO A 126 -12.55 -5.19 10.51
N GLY A 127 -12.82 -4.31 9.56
CA GLY A 127 -14.00 -3.44 9.58
C GLY A 127 -13.81 -2.10 10.30
N THR A 128 -12.64 -1.82 10.89
CA THR A 128 -12.35 -0.49 11.46
C THR A 128 -12.19 0.55 10.36
N LYS A 129 -12.85 1.69 10.51
CA LYS A 129 -12.69 2.83 9.60
C LYS A 129 -11.35 3.51 9.85
N VAL A 130 -10.60 3.73 8.77
CA VAL A 130 -9.27 4.33 8.82
C VAL A 130 -9.12 5.41 7.74
N LYS A 131 -8.23 6.37 8.01
CA LYS A 131 -7.94 7.48 7.10
C LYS A 131 -6.44 7.65 6.91
N ALA A 132 -6.05 8.00 5.68
CA ALA A 132 -4.66 8.26 5.34
C ALA A 132 -4.11 9.50 6.05
N VAL A 133 -2.89 9.36 6.55
CA VAL A 133 -2.07 10.48 7.02
C VAL A 133 -1.01 10.73 5.96
N TRP A 134 -1.07 11.90 5.39
CA TRP A 134 -0.21 12.30 4.28
C TRP A 134 1.06 12.98 4.76
N LYS A 135 2.13 12.82 3.98
CA LYS A 135 3.34 13.62 4.09
C LYS A 135 3.02 15.09 3.83
N ASP A 136 3.68 15.99 4.56
CA ASP A 136 3.44 17.44 4.38
C ASP A 136 3.76 17.87 2.95
N VAL A 137 4.90 17.45 2.42
CA VAL A 137 5.35 17.69 1.05
C VAL A 137 5.45 16.35 0.32
N PRO A 138 4.41 15.96 -0.46
CA PRO A 138 4.43 14.74 -1.25
C PRO A 138 5.43 14.81 -2.41
N GLU A 139 6.03 13.67 -2.75
CA GLU A 139 7.06 13.54 -3.77
C GLU A 139 6.59 12.73 -5.00
N GLY A 140 5.40 12.15 -4.96
CA GLY A 140 4.91 11.20 -5.97
C GLY A 140 5.41 9.78 -5.72
N LYS A 141 5.37 9.34 -4.46
CA LYS A 141 5.77 8.00 -4.03
C LYS A 141 4.66 7.36 -3.21
N ILE A 142 4.63 6.04 -3.14
CA ILE A 142 3.69 5.33 -2.26
C ILE A 142 3.86 5.72 -0.78
N THR A 143 5.07 6.12 -0.39
CA THR A 143 5.40 6.61 0.95
C THR A 143 4.92 8.04 1.23
N ASP A 144 4.23 8.69 0.30
CA ASP A 144 3.55 9.96 0.56
C ASP A 144 2.32 9.77 1.46
N ILE A 145 1.75 8.57 1.46
CA ILE A 145 0.86 8.10 2.51
C ILE A 145 1.74 7.50 3.60
N LEU A 146 1.90 8.22 4.72
CA LEU A 146 2.76 7.79 5.82
C LEU A 146 2.21 6.54 6.49
N TYR A 147 0.93 6.56 6.80
CA TYR A 147 0.18 5.44 7.40
C TYR A 147 -1.32 5.74 7.38
N PHE A 148 -2.12 4.74 7.67
CA PHE A 148 -3.53 4.91 7.97
C PHE A 148 -3.76 4.86 9.48
N LYS A 149 -4.56 5.79 10.00
CA LYS A 149 -5.00 5.85 11.40
C LYS A 149 -6.49 5.62 11.53
N VAL A 150 -6.92 5.18 12.69
CA VAL A 150 -8.36 5.05 13.04
C VAL A 150 -9.03 6.43 13.07
N VAL A 151 -10.28 6.50 12.60
CA VAL A 151 -11.11 7.72 12.57
C VAL A 151 -12.24 7.59 13.57
#